data_0b0034e8063dd29dd24497c4b858b52b
#
_entry.id   0b0034e8063dd29dd24497c4b858b52b
#
_cell.length_a   1.000
_cell.length_b   1.000
_cell.length_c   1.000
_cell.angle_alpha   90.00
_cell.angle_beta   90.00
_cell.angle_gamma   90.00
#
_symmetry.space_group_name_H-M   'P 1'
#
loop_
_entity.id
_entity.type
_entity.pdbx_description
1 polymer ?
#
loop_
_entity_poly.entity_id
_entity_poly.type
_entity_poly.pdbx_seq_one_letter_code
_entity_poly.pdbx_strand_id
1 'polypeptide(L)'
;MLLIFKDSRYIDNIETNEVLFVQERNPSKEQWDGYRLGVSGAKKKLKVNHVMYNSDFKNLKIDFGLFYKVLFFNFHNDIRDDISNPNDLFSLIEDFKDKIKYSDDYSSEKNSIYRYIVTSTPKSTANVSQILDRISRDNKNLKNDLLLDQLMNAKNNNQITEITKKISQSIFNIDTKTLPQIMDKLREVKHPEEIVLLKKAIFISAVGQVEVMKAMHPEMSEREIQGIHEFVFKKYNSEYEGYPSIVGSGHNGCVLHYINNDKPRVGNDLVLMDLGAEYHNYTADVTRTIPANGKFTENQKKIYQIVFEAQEAGIKASVVGATMSSVHKTSFDVIAKGLKRLGIIKEKSEVKKYFPHGTSHYLGLDVHDAGTYDPFKHNTLITVEPGIYIPENSPCDPKWWGIAIRIEDDILITESGPINLSSFAPRKLDEIEKVMSEKSVLDSFVLPELDF
;
A
#
# COMPACT_ATOMS: atom_id res chain seq x y z
N MET A 1 -10.15 18.32 -5.93
CA MET A 1 -11.21 17.29 -6.03
C MET A 1 -11.57 17.08 -7.50
N LEU A 2 -11.84 15.86 -7.93
CA LEU A 2 -12.32 15.55 -9.29
C LEU A 2 -13.69 14.90 -9.22
N LEU A 3 -14.67 15.47 -9.90
CA LEU A 3 -15.98 14.84 -10.15
C LEU A 3 -15.96 14.20 -11.53
N ILE A 4 -16.39 12.94 -11.62
CA ILE A 4 -16.55 12.21 -12.88
C ILE A 4 -17.99 11.73 -12.98
N PHE A 5 -18.66 12.03 -14.09
CA PHE A 5 -20.01 11.61 -14.37
C PHE A 5 -20.01 10.49 -15.43
N LYS A 6 -20.90 9.52 -15.25
CA LYS A 6 -21.07 8.45 -16.24
C LYS A 6 -21.44 8.98 -17.63
N ASP A 7 -22.34 9.97 -17.66
CA ASP A 7 -22.84 10.59 -18.87
C ASP A 7 -22.56 12.09 -18.83
N SER A 8 -22.28 12.72 -20.00
CA SER A 8 -22.11 14.17 -20.10
C SER A 8 -23.33 14.93 -19.58
N ARG A 9 -23.08 16.06 -18.96
CA ARG A 9 -24.10 17.00 -18.47
C ARG A 9 -23.58 18.44 -18.53
N TYR A 10 -24.51 19.36 -18.44
CA TYR A 10 -24.18 20.78 -18.38
C TYR A 10 -23.86 21.19 -16.94
N ILE A 11 -22.63 21.63 -16.72
CA ILE A 11 -22.15 22.20 -15.47
C ILE A 11 -21.65 23.59 -15.79
N ASP A 12 -22.24 24.62 -15.17
CA ASP A 12 -21.93 26.03 -15.44
C ASP A 12 -21.89 26.36 -16.95
N ASN A 13 -22.92 25.92 -17.67
CA ASN A 13 -23.10 26.04 -19.13
C ASN A 13 -22.04 25.34 -20.01
N ILE A 14 -21.21 24.49 -19.44
CA ILE A 14 -20.23 23.68 -20.17
C ILE A 14 -20.71 22.22 -20.16
N GLU A 15 -20.85 21.62 -21.35
CA GLU A 15 -21.12 20.20 -21.46
C GLU A 15 -19.84 19.41 -21.13
N THR A 16 -19.92 18.57 -20.11
CA THR A 16 -18.75 17.83 -19.60
C THR A 16 -19.18 16.56 -18.89
N ASN A 17 -18.27 15.59 -18.84
CA ASN A 17 -18.38 14.42 -17.97
C ASN A 17 -17.39 14.45 -16.79
N GLU A 18 -16.56 15.51 -16.68
CA GLU A 18 -15.60 15.68 -15.59
C GLU A 18 -15.47 17.15 -15.19
N VAL A 19 -15.26 17.39 -13.89
CA VAL A 19 -14.94 18.73 -13.35
C VAL A 19 -13.83 18.61 -12.33
N LEU A 20 -12.71 19.30 -12.56
CA LEU A 20 -11.61 19.38 -11.63
C LEU A 20 -11.68 20.68 -10.82
N PHE A 21 -11.68 20.58 -9.50
CA PHE A 21 -11.58 21.71 -8.59
C PHE A 21 -10.15 21.89 -8.11
N VAL A 22 -9.64 23.12 -8.21
CA VAL A 22 -8.27 23.50 -7.86
C VAL A 22 -8.25 24.75 -6.99
N GLN A 23 -7.17 24.92 -6.23
CA GLN A 23 -6.95 26.15 -5.46
C GLN A 23 -6.70 27.33 -6.40
N GLU A 24 -7.17 28.51 -5.98
CA GLU A 24 -6.89 29.76 -6.65
C GLU A 24 -5.40 30.11 -6.58
N ARG A 25 -4.92 30.79 -7.63
CA ARG A 25 -3.61 31.43 -7.57
C ARG A 25 -3.66 32.61 -6.60
N ASN A 26 -2.69 32.69 -5.70
CA ASN A 26 -2.53 33.78 -4.75
C ASN A 26 -1.04 34.15 -4.67
N PRO A 27 -0.60 35.23 -5.33
CA PRO A 27 0.81 35.62 -5.35
C PRO A 27 1.44 35.76 -3.96
N SER A 28 0.68 36.25 -2.97
CA SER A 28 1.18 36.38 -1.60
C SER A 28 1.39 35.03 -0.92
N LYS A 29 0.47 34.06 -1.10
CA LYS A 29 0.64 32.70 -0.60
C LYS A 29 1.68 31.92 -1.40
N GLU A 30 1.72 32.10 -2.72
CA GLU A 30 2.71 31.46 -3.62
C GLU A 30 4.15 31.89 -3.30
N GLN A 31 4.33 33.03 -2.69
CA GLN A 31 5.65 33.48 -2.19
C GLN A 31 6.13 32.60 -1.00
N TRP A 32 5.20 32.00 -0.24
CA TRP A 32 5.50 31.13 0.91
C TRP A 32 5.48 29.64 0.54
N ASP A 33 4.46 29.22 -0.22
CA ASP A 33 4.15 27.80 -0.43
C ASP A 33 4.54 27.31 -1.83
N GLY A 34 5.02 28.19 -2.70
CA GLY A 34 5.36 27.88 -4.09
C GLY A 34 4.19 28.06 -5.07
N TYR A 35 4.50 27.88 -6.35
CA TYR A 35 3.59 28.16 -7.46
C TYR A 35 2.40 27.20 -7.52
N ARG A 36 1.19 27.76 -7.65
CA ARG A 36 -0.06 27.02 -7.86
C ARG A 36 -0.49 27.08 -9.32
N LEU A 37 -1.01 25.97 -9.85
CA LEU A 37 -1.45 25.90 -11.25
C LEU A 37 -2.63 26.84 -11.56
N GLY A 38 -3.58 26.98 -10.63
CA GLY A 38 -4.85 27.65 -10.87
C GLY A 38 -5.64 26.99 -12.01
N VAL A 39 -6.76 27.57 -12.38
CA VAL A 39 -7.66 27.01 -13.43
C VAL A 39 -6.96 26.92 -14.79
N SER A 40 -6.31 28.01 -15.26
CA SER A 40 -5.66 28.03 -16.57
C SER A 40 -4.47 27.10 -16.68
N GLY A 41 -3.65 27.04 -15.62
CA GLY A 41 -2.50 26.13 -15.56
C GLY A 41 -2.92 24.66 -15.51
N ALA A 42 -3.96 24.34 -14.74
CA ALA A 42 -4.51 23.01 -14.67
C ALA A 42 -5.09 22.54 -16.02
N LYS A 43 -5.89 23.36 -16.70
CA LYS A 43 -6.38 23.05 -18.06
C LYS A 43 -5.25 22.75 -19.02
N LYS A 44 -4.20 23.59 -19.04
CA LYS A 44 -3.07 23.44 -19.96
C LYS A 44 -2.22 22.20 -19.65
N LYS A 45 -1.89 21.99 -18.37
CA LYS A 45 -0.96 20.94 -17.94
C LYS A 45 -1.64 19.56 -17.84
N LEU A 46 -2.86 19.50 -17.30
CA LEU A 46 -3.58 18.26 -17.03
C LEU A 46 -4.54 17.88 -18.16
N LYS A 47 -4.79 18.77 -19.12
CA LYS A 47 -5.70 18.57 -20.27
C LYS A 47 -7.14 18.25 -19.87
N VAL A 48 -7.57 18.69 -18.69
CA VAL A 48 -8.97 18.60 -18.22
C VAL A 48 -9.76 19.75 -18.80
N ASN A 49 -10.87 19.46 -19.45
CA ASN A 49 -11.66 20.47 -20.16
C ASN A 49 -12.37 21.44 -19.23
N HIS A 50 -12.94 20.94 -18.13
CA HIS A 50 -13.65 21.76 -17.18
C HIS A 50 -12.93 21.81 -15.84
N VAL A 51 -12.38 22.96 -15.52
CA VAL A 51 -11.66 23.21 -14.26
C VAL A 51 -12.28 24.44 -13.61
N MET A 52 -12.59 24.35 -12.32
CA MET A 52 -13.18 25.39 -11.47
C MET A 52 -12.31 25.64 -10.24
N TYR A 53 -12.53 26.72 -9.53
CA TYR A 53 -11.91 26.97 -8.24
C TYR A 53 -12.58 26.15 -7.14
N ASN A 54 -11.85 25.78 -6.10
CA ASN A 54 -12.41 25.13 -4.93
C ASN A 54 -13.56 25.92 -4.31
N SER A 55 -13.44 27.26 -4.28
CA SER A 55 -14.48 28.18 -3.80
C SER A 55 -15.81 28.10 -4.55
N ASP A 56 -15.78 27.71 -5.82
CA ASP A 56 -16.98 27.59 -6.63
C ASP A 56 -17.83 26.38 -6.27
N PHE A 57 -17.21 25.34 -5.66
CA PHE A 57 -17.89 24.08 -5.37
C PHE A 57 -19.09 24.25 -4.44
N LYS A 58 -18.97 25.10 -3.41
CA LYS A 58 -20.07 25.38 -2.48
C LYS A 58 -21.34 25.85 -3.18
N ASN A 59 -21.17 26.70 -4.20
CA ASN A 59 -22.28 27.32 -4.95
C ASN A 59 -22.69 26.51 -6.17
N LEU A 60 -22.03 25.40 -6.45
CA LEU A 60 -22.32 24.54 -7.59
C LEU A 60 -23.74 23.97 -7.49
N LYS A 61 -24.58 24.22 -8.52
CA LYS A 61 -25.97 23.77 -8.58
C LYS A 61 -26.05 22.32 -9.08
N ILE A 62 -25.55 21.39 -8.28
CA ILE A 62 -25.71 19.93 -8.50
C ILE A 62 -26.51 19.37 -7.34
N ASP A 63 -27.63 18.73 -7.65
CA ASP A 63 -28.38 17.93 -6.67
C ASP A 63 -27.89 16.48 -6.74
N PHE A 64 -27.02 16.10 -5.78
CA PHE A 64 -26.50 14.75 -5.69
C PHE A 64 -27.59 13.71 -5.36
N GLY A 65 -28.73 14.12 -4.84
CA GLY A 65 -29.88 13.25 -4.59
C GLY A 65 -30.55 12.69 -5.87
N LEU A 66 -30.32 13.33 -7.01
CA LEU A 66 -30.84 12.88 -8.32
C LEU A 66 -29.99 11.77 -8.97
N PHE A 67 -28.83 11.48 -8.43
CA PHE A 67 -27.99 10.39 -8.96
C PHE A 67 -28.42 9.05 -8.38
N TYR A 68 -28.38 8.00 -9.20
CA TYR A 68 -28.61 6.64 -8.74
C TYR A 68 -27.58 6.22 -7.67
N LYS A 69 -26.31 6.56 -7.87
CA LYS A 69 -25.22 6.36 -6.94
C LYS A 69 -24.18 7.47 -7.03
N VAL A 70 -23.66 7.88 -5.88
CA VAL A 70 -22.50 8.75 -5.73
C VAL A 70 -21.39 7.91 -5.12
N LEU A 71 -20.33 7.67 -5.90
CA LEU A 71 -19.19 6.84 -5.51
C LEU A 71 -18.06 7.71 -4.98
N PHE A 72 -17.51 7.37 -3.83
CA PHE A 72 -16.34 8.06 -3.26
C PHE A 72 -15.61 7.16 -2.27
N PHE A 73 -14.39 7.54 -1.86
CA PHE A 73 -13.68 6.87 -0.78
C PHE A 73 -14.24 7.28 0.58
N ASN A 74 -14.13 6.39 1.57
CA ASN A 74 -14.39 6.80 2.95
C ASN A 74 -13.49 7.97 3.31
N PHE A 75 -14.05 8.91 4.06
CA PHE A 75 -13.25 10.01 4.61
C PHE A 75 -12.34 9.47 5.73
N HIS A 76 -11.05 9.81 5.64
CA HIS A 76 -10.08 9.50 6.67
C HIS A 76 -9.99 10.67 7.66
N ASN A 77 -9.77 10.35 8.94
CA ASN A 77 -9.65 11.36 10.00
C ASN A 77 -8.26 12.01 10.06
N ASP A 78 -7.36 11.63 9.17
CA ASP A 78 -5.97 12.09 9.12
C ASP A 78 -5.73 13.27 8.17
N ILE A 79 -6.78 13.81 7.55
CA ILE A 79 -6.67 15.02 6.72
C ILE A 79 -6.36 16.19 7.65
N ARG A 80 -5.10 16.63 7.61
CA ARG A 80 -4.57 17.71 8.47
C ARG A 80 -4.53 19.03 7.73
N ASP A 81 -5.66 19.46 7.22
CA ASP A 81 -5.77 20.80 6.67
C ASP A 81 -6.07 21.81 7.76
N ASP A 82 -5.58 23.01 7.58
CA ASP A 82 -5.88 24.11 8.50
C ASP A 82 -7.33 24.56 8.30
N ILE A 83 -8.17 24.24 9.28
CA ILE A 83 -9.60 24.58 9.31
C ILE A 83 -9.83 26.10 9.16
N SER A 84 -8.84 26.92 9.49
CA SER A 84 -8.88 28.37 9.33
C SER A 84 -8.60 28.85 7.89
N ASN A 85 -8.18 27.95 7.00
CA ASN A 85 -7.83 28.27 5.62
C ASN A 85 -9.00 27.93 4.66
N PRO A 86 -9.89 28.88 4.35
CA PRO A 86 -11.06 28.61 3.51
C PRO A 86 -10.61 28.18 2.11
N ASN A 87 -11.42 27.28 1.50
CA ASN A 87 -11.22 26.74 0.16
C ASN A 87 -10.01 25.80 0.01
N ASP A 88 -9.52 25.24 1.10
CA ASP A 88 -8.58 24.11 1.10
C ASP A 88 -9.30 22.77 0.89
N LEU A 89 -8.57 21.67 1.04
CA LEU A 89 -9.15 20.32 0.88
C LEU A 89 -10.18 20.01 1.97
N PHE A 90 -9.94 20.45 3.22
CA PHE A 90 -10.87 20.23 4.33
C PHE A 90 -12.23 20.88 4.04
N SER A 91 -12.25 22.18 3.69
CA SER A 91 -13.48 22.92 3.35
C SER A 91 -14.20 22.26 2.19
N LEU A 92 -13.46 21.76 1.19
CA LEU A 92 -14.03 21.10 0.02
C LEU A 92 -14.71 19.76 0.39
N ILE A 93 -14.11 19.00 1.32
CA ILE A 93 -14.68 17.76 1.83
C ILE A 93 -15.94 18.03 2.63
N GLU A 94 -15.95 19.03 3.50
CA GLU A 94 -17.14 19.39 4.29
C GLU A 94 -18.28 19.86 3.38
N ASP A 95 -18.02 20.73 2.41
CA ASP A 95 -19.01 21.14 1.41
C ASP A 95 -19.54 19.93 0.59
N PHE A 96 -18.69 18.92 0.32
CA PHE A 96 -19.13 17.70 -0.36
C PHE A 96 -20.01 16.84 0.55
N LYS A 97 -19.63 16.64 1.80
CA LYS A 97 -20.45 15.92 2.79
C LYS A 97 -21.84 16.55 2.93
N ASP A 98 -21.91 17.87 3.04
CA ASP A 98 -23.18 18.61 3.10
C ASP A 98 -24.04 18.36 1.86
N LYS A 99 -23.45 18.44 0.65
CA LYS A 99 -24.17 18.26 -0.61
C LYS A 99 -24.72 16.84 -0.80
N ILE A 100 -24.00 15.83 -0.33
CA ILE A 100 -24.46 14.42 -0.40
C ILE A 100 -25.29 14.02 0.82
N LYS A 101 -25.51 14.93 1.78
CA LYS A 101 -26.20 14.68 3.06
C LYS A 101 -25.56 13.53 3.83
N TYR A 102 -24.23 13.52 3.90
CA TYR A 102 -23.50 12.51 4.64
C TYR A 102 -23.81 12.61 6.12
N SER A 103 -24.05 11.47 6.76
CA SER A 103 -24.29 11.38 8.20
C SER A 103 -23.15 10.60 8.86
N ASP A 104 -22.72 11.00 10.05
CA ASP A 104 -21.72 10.29 10.84
C ASP A 104 -22.18 8.86 11.19
N ASP A 105 -23.50 8.60 11.20
CA ASP A 105 -24.09 7.28 11.38
C ASP A 105 -24.16 6.46 10.08
N TYR A 106 -23.62 6.98 8.97
CA TYR A 106 -23.62 6.25 7.70
C TYR A 106 -22.83 4.96 7.80
N SER A 107 -23.47 3.86 7.44
CA SER A 107 -22.86 2.54 7.28
C SER A 107 -23.13 2.02 5.87
N SER A 108 -22.07 1.81 5.09
CA SER A 108 -22.21 1.25 3.74
C SER A 108 -22.78 -0.17 3.76
N GLU A 109 -22.52 -0.92 4.82
CA GLU A 109 -23.05 -2.26 5.06
C GLU A 109 -24.56 -2.20 5.30
N LYS A 110 -25.00 -1.37 6.25
CA LYS A 110 -26.42 -1.11 6.53
C LYS A 110 -27.15 -0.63 5.28
N ASN A 111 -26.59 0.31 4.56
CA ASN A 111 -27.16 0.85 3.32
C ASN A 111 -27.32 -0.23 2.24
N SER A 112 -26.34 -1.13 2.09
CA SER A 112 -26.39 -2.26 1.15
C SER A 112 -27.49 -3.26 1.51
N ILE A 113 -27.66 -3.54 2.80
CA ILE A 113 -28.71 -4.41 3.32
C ILE A 113 -30.09 -3.80 3.08
N TYR A 114 -30.28 -2.53 3.38
CA TYR A 114 -31.52 -1.84 3.13
C TYR A 114 -31.90 -1.86 1.65
N ARG A 115 -30.94 -1.62 0.75
CA ARG A 115 -31.14 -1.77 -0.69
C ARG A 115 -31.56 -3.19 -1.07
N TYR A 116 -30.89 -4.20 -0.54
CA TYR A 116 -31.23 -5.60 -0.80
C TYR A 116 -32.65 -5.95 -0.36
N ILE A 117 -33.08 -5.51 0.83
CA ILE A 117 -34.44 -5.73 1.33
C ILE A 117 -35.48 -5.07 0.39
N VAL A 118 -35.27 -3.80 0.01
CA VAL A 118 -36.20 -3.07 -0.85
C VAL A 118 -36.27 -3.70 -2.26
N THR A 119 -35.16 -4.08 -2.83
CA THR A 119 -35.12 -4.73 -4.16
C THR A 119 -35.68 -6.15 -4.14
N SER A 120 -35.63 -6.84 -3.01
CA SER A 120 -36.23 -8.17 -2.82
C SER A 120 -37.76 -8.12 -2.68
N THR A 121 -38.36 -6.93 -2.54
CA THR A 121 -39.81 -6.70 -2.46
C THR A 121 -40.53 -7.69 -1.53
N PRO A 122 -40.24 -7.73 -0.22
CA PRO A 122 -40.83 -8.71 0.70
C PRO A 122 -42.37 -8.55 0.75
N LYS A 123 -43.07 -9.66 0.52
CA LYS A 123 -44.54 -9.68 0.42
C LYS A 123 -45.24 -10.54 1.50
N SER A 124 -44.50 -11.27 2.29
CA SER A 124 -45.01 -12.14 3.36
C SER A 124 -43.98 -12.31 4.49
N THR A 125 -44.47 -12.70 5.66
CA THR A 125 -43.59 -13.00 6.82
C THR A 125 -42.59 -14.11 6.55
N ALA A 126 -43.00 -15.15 5.82
CA ALA A 126 -42.09 -16.22 5.39
C ALA A 126 -40.98 -15.70 4.45
N ASN A 127 -41.31 -14.80 3.54
CA ASN A 127 -40.36 -14.20 2.64
C ASN A 127 -39.40 -13.24 3.36
N VAL A 128 -39.90 -12.47 4.33
CA VAL A 128 -39.06 -11.66 5.24
C VAL A 128 -38.06 -12.53 5.98
N SER A 129 -38.48 -13.65 6.58
CA SER A 129 -37.60 -14.57 7.30
C SER A 129 -36.47 -15.08 6.37
N GLN A 130 -36.78 -15.51 5.15
CA GLN A 130 -35.78 -15.98 4.18
C GLN A 130 -34.76 -14.89 3.82
N ILE A 131 -35.21 -13.64 3.64
CA ILE A 131 -34.33 -12.51 3.34
C ILE A 131 -33.40 -12.21 4.53
N LEU A 132 -33.95 -12.16 5.75
CA LEU A 132 -33.18 -11.89 6.96
C LEU A 132 -32.21 -13.03 7.32
N ASP A 133 -32.60 -14.28 7.11
CA ASP A 133 -31.72 -15.45 7.29
C ASP A 133 -30.52 -15.41 6.33
N ARG A 134 -30.73 -14.94 5.10
CA ARG A 134 -29.63 -14.74 4.15
C ARG A 134 -28.70 -13.62 4.58
N ILE A 135 -29.27 -12.48 5.00
CA ILE A 135 -28.51 -11.34 5.52
C ILE A 135 -27.67 -11.74 6.73
N SER A 136 -28.26 -12.48 7.69
CA SER A 136 -27.58 -12.88 8.94
C SER A 136 -26.43 -13.87 8.72
N ARG A 137 -26.46 -14.68 7.67
CA ARG A 137 -25.35 -15.55 7.29
C ARG A 137 -24.14 -14.78 6.78
N ASP A 138 -24.40 -13.72 6.05
CA ASP A 138 -23.36 -12.91 5.40
C ASP A 138 -22.83 -11.76 6.29
N ASN A 139 -23.61 -11.33 7.34
CA ASN A 139 -23.33 -10.12 8.13
C ASN A 139 -23.63 -10.33 9.63
N LYS A 140 -22.58 -10.61 10.39
CA LYS A 140 -22.68 -10.87 11.86
C LYS A 140 -22.89 -9.60 12.72
N ASN A 141 -22.75 -8.39 12.17
CA ASN A 141 -22.64 -7.14 12.95
C ASN A 141 -23.94 -6.28 12.99
N LEU A 142 -25.05 -6.75 12.44
CA LEU A 142 -26.30 -5.99 12.43
C LEU A 142 -27.18 -6.20 13.69
N LYS A 143 -26.57 -6.48 14.81
CA LYS A 143 -27.27 -6.50 16.09
C LYS A 143 -27.64 -5.06 16.46
N ASN A 144 -28.96 -4.82 16.71
CA ASN A 144 -29.57 -3.57 17.17
C ASN A 144 -30.02 -2.58 16.06
N ASP A 145 -30.36 -3.04 14.86
CA ASP A 145 -31.03 -2.18 13.89
C ASP A 145 -32.55 -2.19 14.08
N LEU A 146 -33.10 -1.06 14.53
CA LEU A 146 -34.50 -0.93 14.87
C LEU A 146 -35.48 -1.28 13.73
N LEU A 147 -35.12 -0.91 12.47
CA LEU A 147 -35.97 -1.20 11.32
C LEU A 147 -35.92 -2.67 10.90
N LEU A 148 -34.77 -3.30 11.04
CA LEU A 148 -34.63 -4.75 10.82
C LEU A 148 -35.38 -5.55 11.88
N ASP A 149 -35.29 -5.13 13.15
CA ASP A 149 -36.04 -5.75 14.24
C ASP A 149 -37.52 -5.60 14.06
N GLN A 150 -37.99 -4.42 13.64
CA GLN A 150 -39.42 -4.20 13.29
C GLN A 150 -39.85 -5.07 12.12
N LEU A 151 -39.01 -5.21 11.07
CA LEU A 151 -39.33 -6.03 9.90
C LEU A 151 -39.40 -7.53 10.29
N MET A 152 -38.49 -8.00 11.12
CA MET A 152 -38.49 -9.39 11.62
C MET A 152 -39.73 -9.71 12.43
N ASN A 153 -40.25 -8.76 13.23
CA ASN A 153 -41.40 -8.90 14.10
C ASN A 153 -42.72 -8.53 13.43
N ALA A 154 -42.73 -8.21 12.13
CA ALA A 154 -43.95 -7.84 11.39
C ALA A 154 -44.92 -9.03 11.30
N LYS A 155 -46.17 -8.80 11.63
CA LYS A 155 -47.24 -9.85 11.74
C LYS A 155 -48.10 -9.98 10.48
N ASN A 156 -48.10 -9.00 9.59
CA ASN A 156 -48.93 -8.98 8.40
C ASN A 156 -48.30 -8.16 7.27
N ASN A 157 -48.83 -8.29 6.06
CA ASN A 157 -48.34 -7.64 4.85
C ASN A 157 -48.36 -6.11 4.90
N ASN A 158 -49.33 -5.52 5.61
CA ASN A 158 -49.43 -4.05 5.74
C ASN A 158 -48.23 -3.51 6.55
N GLN A 159 -47.91 -4.17 7.65
CA GLN A 159 -46.73 -3.82 8.47
C GLN A 159 -45.43 -3.99 7.66
N ILE A 160 -45.29 -5.09 6.92
CA ILE A 160 -44.11 -5.35 6.06
C ILE A 160 -43.99 -4.19 5.04
N THR A 161 -45.08 -3.81 4.39
CA THR A 161 -45.06 -2.72 3.38
C THR A 161 -44.67 -1.39 4.00
N GLU A 162 -45.24 -1.05 5.17
CA GLU A 162 -44.95 0.20 5.87
C GLU A 162 -43.47 0.27 6.31
N ILE A 163 -42.94 -0.83 6.91
CA ILE A 163 -41.57 -0.87 7.36
C ILE A 163 -40.60 -0.85 6.16
N THR A 164 -40.91 -1.58 5.09
CA THR A 164 -40.11 -1.55 3.86
C THR A 164 -40.07 -0.16 3.23
N LYS A 165 -41.18 0.59 3.32
CA LYS A 165 -41.22 2.00 2.90
C LYS A 165 -40.30 2.88 3.77
N LYS A 166 -40.32 2.69 5.09
CA LYS A 166 -39.38 3.40 5.99
C LYS A 166 -37.93 3.06 5.69
N ILE A 167 -37.62 1.77 5.47
CA ILE A 167 -36.28 1.32 5.02
C ILE A 167 -35.89 2.01 3.71
N SER A 168 -36.77 2.05 2.72
CA SER A 168 -36.55 2.72 1.44
C SER A 168 -36.22 4.21 1.60
N GLN A 169 -36.86 4.89 2.53
CA GLN A 169 -36.63 6.31 2.83
C GLN A 169 -35.31 6.55 3.58
N SER A 170 -34.73 5.52 4.18
CA SER A 170 -33.47 5.56 4.91
C SER A 170 -32.27 5.14 4.05
N ILE A 171 -32.49 4.86 2.77
CA ILE A 171 -31.41 4.49 1.84
C ILE A 171 -30.73 5.75 1.32
N PHE A 172 -29.43 5.82 1.53
CA PHE A 172 -28.59 6.84 0.91
C PHE A 172 -28.17 6.40 -0.51
N ASN A 173 -28.07 7.34 -1.44
CA ASN A 173 -27.55 7.09 -2.79
C ASN A 173 -26.01 7.12 -2.86
N ILE A 174 -25.34 7.15 -1.72
CA ILE A 174 -23.88 7.12 -1.57
C ILE A 174 -23.37 5.69 -1.47
N ASP A 175 -22.16 5.47 -1.98
CA ASP A 175 -21.51 4.16 -2.03
C ASP A 175 -20.00 4.34 -1.89
N THR A 176 -19.43 3.88 -0.76
CA THR A 176 -18.01 3.97 -0.45
C THR A 176 -17.25 2.67 -0.74
N LYS A 177 -17.93 1.64 -1.28
CA LYS A 177 -17.31 0.33 -1.58
C LYS A 177 -16.97 0.14 -3.06
N THR A 178 -17.81 0.68 -3.95
CA THR A 178 -17.62 0.43 -5.39
C THR A 178 -16.40 1.16 -5.96
N LEU A 179 -16.12 2.41 -5.52
CA LEU A 179 -14.97 3.15 -6.02
C LEU A 179 -13.65 2.46 -5.68
N PRO A 180 -13.37 2.02 -4.43
CA PRO A 180 -12.20 1.19 -4.12
C PRO A 180 -12.06 0.00 -5.07
N GLN A 181 -13.11 -0.79 -5.27
CA GLN A 181 -13.08 -1.96 -6.16
C GLN A 181 -12.77 -1.63 -7.63
N ILE A 182 -13.19 -0.45 -8.10
CA ILE A 182 -12.82 0.05 -9.44
C ILE A 182 -11.34 0.39 -9.47
N MET A 183 -10.84 1.07 -8.42
CA MET A 183 -9.43 1.44 -8.31
C MET A 183 -8.53 0.21 -8.17
N ASP A 184 -8.93 -0.81 -7.42
CA ASP A 184 -8.23 -2.09 -7.34
C ASP A 184 -7.96 -2.67 -8.73
N LYS A 185 -8.98 -2.70 -9.58
CA LYS A 185 -8.88 -3.21 -10.97
C LYS A 185 -8.03 -2.32 -11.87
N LEU A 186 -8.09 -1.00 -11.70
CA LEU A 186 -7.33 -0.05 -12.52
C LEU A 186 -5.85 -0.03 -12.14
N ARG A 187 -5.52 -0.19 -10.84
CA ARG A 187 -4.15 -0.10 -10.32
C ARG A 187 -3.38 -1.41 -10.40
N GLU A 188 -4.09 -2.56 -10.39
CA GLU A 188 -3.48 -3.89 -10.43
C GLU A 188 -2.62 -4.11 -11.67
N VAL A 189 -3.10 -3.69 -12.85
CA VAL A 189 -2.40 -3.85 -14.13
C VAL A 189 -1.84 -2.50 -14.57
N LYS A 190 -0.51 -2.42 -14.64
CA LYS A 190 0.21 -1.18 -14.94
C LYS A 190 0.20 -0.86 -16.44
N HIS A 191 -0.06 0.39 -16.79
CA HIS A 191 0.17 0.90 -18.13
C HIS A 191 1.68 1.00 -18.44
N PRO A 192 2.08 0.99 -19.71
CA PRO A 192 3.50 1.11 -20.07
C PRO A 192 4.20 2.35 -19.50
N GLU A 193 3.49 3.47 -19.38
CA GLU A 193 4.00 4.73 -18.82
C GLU A 193 4.25 4.62 -17.32
N GLU A 194 3.38 3.92 -16.57
CA GLU A 194 3.55 3.63 -15.15
C GLU A 194 4.78 2.74 -14.93
N ILE A 195 4.96 1.72 -15.77
CA ILE A 195 6.12 0.81 -15.71
C ILE A 195 7.44 1.57 -15.91
N VAL A 196 7.46 2.62 -16.74
CA VAL A 196 8.66 3.47 -16.90
C VAL A 196 9.02 4.20 -15.61
N LEU A 197 8.03 4.76 -14.89
CA LEU A 197 8.25 5.45 -13.62
C LEU A 197 8.65 4.48 -12.51
N LEU A 198 7.96 3.34 -12.41
CA LEU A 198 8.28 2.26 -11.47
C LEU A 198 9.71 1.73 -11.68
N LYS A 199 10.11 1.43 -12.92
CA LYS A 199 11.48 1.01 -13.21
C LYS A 199 12.52 2.02 -12.74
N LYS A 200 12.20 3.32 -12.81
CA LYS A 200 13.11 4.36 -12.35
C LYS A 200 13.19 4.41 -10.83
N ALA A 201 12.06 4.37 -10.11
CA ALA A 201 12.03 4.29 -8.64
C ALA A 201 12.80 3.06 -8.14
N ILE A 202 12.54 1.90 -8.74
CA ILE A 202 13.16 0.61 -8.41
C ILE A 202 14.68 0.64 -8.68
N PHE A 203 15.10 1.19 -9.81
CA PHE A 203 16.52 1.32 -10.13
C PHE A 203 17.25 2.27 -9.16
N ILE A 204 16.64 3.39 -8.79
CA ILE A 204 17.18 4.31 -7.78
C ILE A 204 17.38 3.57 -6.45
N SER A 205 16.40 2.78 -6.00
CA SER A 205 16.49 1.99 -4.77
C SER A 205 17.60 0.95 -4.84
N ALA A 206 17.70 0.23 -5.97
CA ALA A 206 18.75 -0.76 -6.20
C ALA A 206 20.15 -0.13 -6.19
N VAL A 207 20.32 1.07 -6.76
CA VAL A 207 21.58 1.85 -6.65
C VAL A 207 21.87 2.21 -5.19
N GLY A 208 20.85 2.65 -4.43
CA GLY A 208 20.99 2.93 -3.01
C GLY A 208 21.52 1.74 -2.23
N GLN A 209 20.97 0.53 -2.47
CA GLN A 209 21.46 -0.70 -1.86
C GLN A 209 22.93 -0.97 -2.20
N VAL A 210 23.34 -0.78 -3.45
CA VAL A 210 24.73 -0.99 -3.88
C VAL A 210 25.69 0.01 -3.23
N GLU A 211 25.34 1.27 -3.16
CA GLU A 211 26.19 2.30 -2.55
C GLU A 211 26.33 2.10 -1.04
N VAL A 212 25.29 1.65 -0.35
CA VAL A 212 25.41 1.24 1.05
C VAL A 212 26.30 0.01 1.21
N MET A 213 26.17 -1.01 0.35
CA MET A 213 27.06 -2.18 0.38
C MET A 213 28.55 -1.77 0.32
N LYS A 214 28.89 -0.80 -0.55
CA LYS A 214 30.26 -0.30 -0.69
C LYS A 214 30.73 0.51 0.52
N ALA A 215 29.83 1.29 1.12
CA ALA A 215 30.17 2.16 2.25
C ALA A 215 30.14 1.46 3.60
N MET A 216 29.49 0.29 3.71
CA MET A 216 29.21 -0.39 4.97
C MET A 216 30.48 -0.75 5.75
N HIS A 217 30.50 -0.35 7.04
CA HIS A 217 31.48 -0.81 8.00
C HIS A 217 30.91 -0.92 9.43
N PRO A 218 31.54 -1.69 10.34
CA PRO A 218 31.00 -1.98 11.68
C PRO A 218 30.74 -0.79 12.59
N GLU A 219 31.42 0.34 12.37
CA GLU A 219 31.29 1.53 13.19
C GLU A 219 30.10 2.41 12.83
N MET A 220 29.44 2.15 11.69
CA MET A 220 28.28 2.92 11.25
C MET A 220 27.08 2.73 12.17
N SER A 221 26.27 3.76 12.29
CA SER A 221 24.94 3.69 12.89
C SER A 221 23.89 3.27 11.86
N GLU A 222 22.76 2.76 12.33
CA GLU A 222 21.60 2.47 11.45
C GLU A 222 21.10 3.73 10.73
N ARG A 223 21.14 4.92 11.38
CA ARG A 223 20.78 6.21 10.76
C ARG A 223 21.75 6.65 9.67
N GLU A 224 23.03 6.40 9.84
CA GLU A 224 24.03 6.73 8.81
C GLU A 224 23.79 5.89 7.55
N ILE A 225 23.48 4.61 7.72
CA ILE A 225 23.12 3.69 6.64
C ILE A 225 21.86 4.18 5.93
N GLN A 226 20.81 4.56 6.68
CA GLN A 226 19.62 5.19 6.15
C GLN A 226 19.96 6.45 5.34
N GLY A 227 20.78 7.33 5.90
CA GLY A 227 21.18 8.59 5.26
C GLY A 227 21.87 8.39 3.91
N ILE A 228 22.67 7.31 3.73
CA ILE A 228 23.29 6.98 2.45
C ILE A 228 22.24 6.63 1.40
N HIS A 229 21.27 5.79 1.73
CA HIS A 229 20.14 5.49 0.82
C HIS A 229 19.41 6.75 0.40
N GLU A 230 19.02 7.58 1.38
CA GLU A 230 18.23 8.79 1.14
C GLU A 230 19.03 9.83 0.32
N PHE A 231 20.35 9.92 0.54
CA PHE A 231 21.23 10.73 -0.31
C PHE A 231 21.17 10.27 -1.78
N VAL A 232 21.24 8.97 -2.03
CA VAL A 232 21.13 8.42 -3.39
C VAL A 232 19.75 8.73 -3.99
N PHE A 233 18.66 8.58 -3.22
CA PHE A 233 17.31 8.91 -3.67
C PHE A 233 17.23 10.38 -4.13
N LYS A 234 17.69 11.32 -3.31
CA LYS A 234 17.70 12.76 -3.64
C LYS A 234 18.64 13.08 -4.81
N LYS A 235 19.78 12.40 -4.93
CA LYS A 235 20.70 12.54 -6.05
C LYS A 235 20.04 12.24 -7.40
N TYR A 236 19.09 11.30 -7.44
CA TYR A 236 18.37 10.92 -8.65
C TYR A 236 16.96 11.55 -8.76
N ASN A 237 16.69 12.61 -7.96
CA ASN A 237 15.44 13.37 -7.94
C ASN A 237 14.20 12.55 -7.51
N SER A 238 14.38 11.56 -6.64
CA SER A 238 13.27 10.99 -5.91
C SER A 238 12.71 12.05 -4.94
N GLU A 239 11.42 12.28 -5.00
CA GLU A 239 10.76 13.31 -4.20
C GLU A 239 10.75 12.91 -2.73
N TYR A 240 10.41 11.66 -2.43
CA TYR A 240 10.25 11.12 -1.09
C TYR A 240 10.77 9.68 -1.01
N GLU A 241 10.79 9.17 0.19
CA GLU A 241 10.81 7.76 0.52
C GLU A 241 9.37 7.22 0.38
N GLY A 242 9.17 6.08 -0.29
CA GLY A 242 7.84 5.50 -0.51
C GLY A 242 7.16 5.02 0.78
N TYR A 243 7.96 4.80 1.83
CA TYR A 243 7.59 4.43 3.19
C TYR A 243 8.72 4.73 4.16
N PRO A 244 8.47 4.80 5.48
CA PRO A 244 9.54 5.00 6.46
C PRO A 244 10.63 3.94 6.33
N SER A 245 11.86 4.38 6.09
CA SER A 245 13.03 3.52 5.90
C SER A 245 13.24 2.55 7.07
N ILE A 246 13.52 1.28 6.77
CA ILE A 246 13.79 0.23 7.74
C ILE A 246 15.27 -0.17 7.64
N VAL A 247 16.02 0.05 8.71
CA VAL A 247 17.43 -0.38 8.83
C VAL A 247 17.62 -1.04 10.19
N GLY A 248 17.58 -2.37 10.22
CA GLY A 248 17.68 -3.15 11.46
C GLY A 248 18.92 -4.02 11.49
N SER A 249 19.83 -3.77 12.45
CA SER A 249 21.03 -4.57 12.65
C SER A 249 20.87 -5.58 13.79
N GLY A 250 21.35 -6.81 13.58
CA GLY A 250 21.28 -7.88 14.57
C GLY A 250 19.84 -8.15 15.02
N HIS A 251 19.60 -7.99 16.33
CA HIS A 251 18.27 -8.22 16.91
C HIS A 251 17.18 -7.29 16.35
N ASN A 252 17.52 -6.03 16.01
CA ASN A 252 16.59 -5.07 15.42
C ASN A 252 16.03 -5.57 14.08
N GLY A 253 16.82 -6.32 13.30
CA GLY A 253 16.36 -6.95 12.06
C GLY A 253 15.26 -8.00 12.25
N CYS A 254 15.03 -8.50 13.49
CA CYS A 254 13.91 -9.39 13.79
C CYS A 254 12.58 -8.66 13.95
N VAL A 255 12.57 -7.32 13.99
CA VAL A 255 11.35 -6.49 14.01
C VAL A 255 11.01 -6.10 12.57
N LEU A 256 9.89 -6.58 12.05
CA LEU A 256 9.56 -6.51 10.62
C LEU A 256 9.54 -5.08 10.05
N HIS A 257 8.94 -4.14 10.79
CA HIS A 257 8.85 -2.73 10.44
C HIS A 257 9.63 -1.88 11.46
N TYR A 258 10.94 -2.14 11.58
CA TYR A 258 11.81 -1.40 12.49
C TYR A 258 12.23 -0.07 11.85
N ILE A 259 11.55 1.00 12.21
CA ILE A 259 11.73 2.35 11.66
C ILE A 259 12.49 3.30 12.59
N ASN A 260 12.87 2.88 13.80
CA ASN A 260 13.62 3.73 14.73
C ASN A 260 15.03 4.01 14.23
N ASN A 261 15.69 3.02 13.64
CA ASN A 261 17.04 3.10 13.06
C ASN A 261 18.02 3.81 14.01
N ASP A 262 18.00 3.45 15.31
CA ASP A 262 18.64 4.23 16.35
C ASP A 262 19.86 3.54 17.01
N LYS A 263 20.22 2.35 16.54
CA LYS A 263 21.43 1.68 17.04
C LYS A 263 22.67 2.45 16.60
N PRO A 264 23.52 2.92 17.56
CA PRO A 264 24.63 3.83 17.27
C PRO A 264 25.81 3.16 16.55
N ARG A 265 25.91 1.82 16.62
CA ARG A 265 26.93 1.00 15.95
C ARG A 265 26.35 -0.34 15.55
N VAL A 266 26.45 -0.68 14.28
CA VAL A 266 25.95 -1.97 13.78
C VAL A 266 26.85 -3.14 14.19
N GLY A 267 28.14 -2.88 14.45
CA GLY A 267 29.08 -3.92 14.85
C GLY A 267 29.31 -4.95 13.74
N ASN A 268 29.50 -6.21 14.13
CA ASN A 268 29.66 -7.32 13.17
C ASN A 268 28.34 -8.04 12.84
N ASP A 269 27.22 -7.37 13.02
CA ASP A 269 25.90 -7.96 12.81
C ASP A 269 25.53 -8.03 11.31
N LEU A 270 24.48 -8.79 11.02
CA LEU A 270 23.73 -8.61 9.79
C LEU A 270 22.92 -7.32 9.88
N VAL A 271 22.86 -6.59 8.79
CA VAL A 271 22.02 -5.40 8.63
C VAL A 271 20.96 -5.68 7.57
N LEU A 272 19.72 -5.72 7.99
CA LEU A 272 18.57 -5.81 7.12
C LEU A 272 18.14 -4.39 6.75
N MET A 273 18.09 -4.10 5.46
CA MET A 273 17.79 -2.77 4.92
C MET A 273 16.65 -2.89 3.91
N ASP A 274 15.53 -2.28 4.25
CA ASP A 274 14.30 -2.29 3.47
C ASP A 274 13.88 -0.84 3.21
N LEU A 275 14.15 -0.39 1.99
CA LEU A 275 14.02 1.00 1.59
C LEU A 275 13.58 1.11 0.13
N GLY A 276 12.58 1.94 -0.11
CA GLY A 276 12.04 2.24 -1.42
C GLY A 276 12.04 3.72 -1.74
N ALA A 277 12.52 4.11 -2.91
CA ALA A 277 12.41 5.45 -3.43
C ALA A 277 11.02 5.70 -4.00
N GLU A 278 10.45 6.89 -3.77
CA GLU A 278 9.28 7.37 -4.49
C GLU A 278 9.71 8.30 -5.63
N TYR A 279 9.33 7.97 -6.85
CA TYR A 279 9.60 8.79 -8.03
C TYR A 279 8.31 9.08 -8.80
N HIS A 280 7.90 10.36 -8.82
CA HIS A 280 6.64 10.81 -9.42
C HIS A 280 5.43 10.02 -8.92
N ASN A 281 5.32 9.85 -7.62
CA ASN A 281 4.30 9.11 -6.86
C ASN A 281 4.34 7.58 -7.06
N TYR A 282 5.30 7.02 -7.79
CA TYR A 282 5.48 5.57 -7.88
C TYR A 282 6.59 5.14 -6.93
N THR A 283 6.30 4.17 -6.08
CA THR A 283 7.23 3.67 -5.08
C THR A 283 7.88 2.36 -5.49
N ALA A 284 9.10 2.15 -5.03
CA ALA A 284 9.82 0.88 -5.10
C ALA A 284 9.80 0.20 -3.73
N ASP A 285 10.19 -1.08 -3.70
CA ASP A 285 10.34 -1.84 -2.47
C ASP A 285 11.48 -2.87 -2.60
N VAL A 286 12.63 -2.58 -1.98
CA VAL A 286 13.83 -3.40 -2.17
C VAL A 286 14.51 -3.69 -0.85
N THR A 287 14.44 -4.93 -0.38
CA THR A 287 15.18 -5.37 0.80
C THR A 287 16.46 -6.11 0.45
N ARG A 288 17.55 -5.77 1.14
CA ARG A 288 18.78 -6.56 1.20
C ARG A 288 19.23 -6.76 2.65
N THR A 289 19.81 -7.92 2.92
CA THR A 289 20.47 -8.20 4.20
C THR A 289 21.93 -8.50 3.96
N ILE A 290 22.83 -7.73 4.59
CA ILE A 290 24.28 -7.83 4.40
C ILE A 290 25.05 -7.88 5.72
N PRO A 291 26.25 -8.47 5.76
CA PRO A 291 27.11 -8.47 6.97
C PRO A 291 27.83 -7.13 7.08
N ALA A 292 27.72 -6.42 8.21
CA ALA A 292 28.35 -5.11 8.38
C ALA A 292 29.89 -5.11 8.22
N ASN A 293 30.55 -6.23 8.49
CA ASN A 293 32.00 -6.41 8.32
C ASN A 293 32.43 -6.97 6.96
N GLY A 294 31.51 -7.04 5.99
CA GLY A 294 31.78 -7.51 4.63
C GLY A 294 31.86 -9.03 4.46
N LYS A 295 31.64 -9.84 5.51
CA LYS A 295 31.76 -11.30 5.45
C LYS A 295 30.67 -12.01 6.23
N PHE A 296 29.92 -12.86 5.56
CA PHE A 296 28.93 -13.72 6.21
C PHE A 296 29.58 -14.84 7.01
N THR A 297 29.13 -15.08 8.23
CA THR A 297 29.48 -16.29 9.00
C THR A 297 28.81 -17.53 8.39
N GLU A 298 29.32 -18.72 8.70
CA GLU A 298 28.80 -19.99 8.20
C GLU A 298 27.31 -20.23 8.59
N ASN A 299 26.87 -19.75 9.76
CA ASN A 299 25.48 -19.85 10.18
C ASN A 299 24.60 -18.87 9.40
N GLN A 300 25.06 -17.64 9.19
CA GLN A 300 24.35 -16.64 8.38
C GLN A 300 24.19 -17.12 6.94
N LYS A 301 25.26 -17.68 6.31
CA LYS A 301 25.19 -18.25 4.95
C LYS A 301 24.12 -19.33 4.83
N LYS A 302 23.99 -20.22 5.82
CA LYS A 302 22.99 -21.29 5.80
C LYS A 302 21.55 -20.76 5.81
N ILE A 303 21.24 -19.75 6.61
CA ILE A 303 19.93 -19.13 6.66
C ILE A 303 19.71 -18.30 5.39
N TYR A 304 20.69 -17.50 4.99
CA TYR A 304 20.63 -16.67 3.79
C TYR A 304 20.32 -17.51 2.55
N GLN A 305 21.00 -18.64 2.39
CA GLN A 305 20.80 -19.53 1.26
C GLN A 305 19.34 -20.07 1.20
N ILE A 306 18.72 -20.37 2.34
CA ILE A 306 17.32 -20.80 2.39
C ILE A 306 16.41 -19.67 1.93
N VAL A 307 16.64 -18.44 2.38
CA VAL A 307 15.82 -17.28 1.98
C VAL A 307 16.00 -16.99 0.49
N PHE A 308 17.22 -17.03 -0.02
CA PHE A 308 17.53 -16.86 -1.43
C PHE A 308 16.84 -17.92 -2.30
N GLU A 309 16.92 -19.19 -1.93
CA GLU A 309 16.22 -20.29 -2.63
C GLU A 309 14.70 -20.12 -2.59
N ALA A 310 14.16 -19.62 -1.47
CA ALA A 310 12.73 -19.34 -1.33
C ALA A 310 12.29 -18.19 -2.22
N GLN A 311 13.10 -17.14 -2.34
CA GLN A 311 12.85 -16.00 -3.23
C GLN A 311 12.91 -16.43 -4.70
N GLU A 312 13.95 -17.15 -5.11
CA GLU A 312 14.06 -17.67 -6.48
C GLU A 312 12.85 -18.56 -6.87
N ALA A 313 12.40 -19.41 -5.94
CA ALA A 313 11.22 -20.23 -6.14
C ALA A 313 9.93 -19.40 -6.25
N GLY A 314 9.80 -18.37 -5.40
CA GLY A 314 8.70 -17.40 -5.45
C GLY A 314 8.66 -16.60 -6.75
N ILE A 315 9.81 -16.05 -7.17
CA ILE A 315 9.93 -15.33 -8.45
C ILE A 315 9.54 -16.24 -9.61
N LYS A 316 10.06 -17.46 -9.65
CA LYS A 316 9.72 -18.44 -10.70
C LYS A 316 8.23 -18.79 -10.72
N ALA A 317 7.56 -18.78 -9.58
CA ALA A 317 6.12 -19.03 -9.46
C ALA A 317 5.25 -17.80 -9.84
N SER A 318 5.83 -16.61 -9.97
CA SER A 318 5.15 -15.36 -10.26
C SER A 318 4.91 -15.21 -11.77
N VAL A 319 3.96 -15.96 -12.28
CA VAL A 319 3.61 -15.99 -13.72
C VAL A 319 2.14 -15.60 -13.93
N VAL A 320 1.77 -15.23 -15.15
CA VAL A 320 0.35 -14.99 -15.51
C VAL A 320 -0.51 -16.18 -15.09
N GLY A 321 -1.63 -15.91 -14.43
CA GLY A 321 -2.56 -16.92 -13.90
C GLY A 321 -2.20 -17.49 -12.52
N ALA A 322 -1.00 -17.21 -11.98
CA ALA A 322 -0.67 -17.53 -10.58
C ALA A 322 -1.34 -16.53 -9.62
N THR A 323 -1.27 -16.80 -8.32
CA THR A 323 -1.86 -15.96 -7.27
C THR A 323 -0.83 -15.64 -6.18
N MET A 324 -1.03 -14.56 -5.41
CA MET A 324 -0.23 -14.25 -4.22
C MET A 324 -0.09 -15.48 -3.29
N SER A 325 -1.19 -16.20 -3.08
CA SER A 325 -1.20 -17.41 -2.25
C SER A 325 -0.33 -18.53 -2.82
N SER A 326 -0.29 -18.73 -4.14
CA SER A 326 0.56 -19.74 -4.78
C SER A 326 2.04 -19.41 -4.68
N VAL A 327 2.40 -18.13 -4.84
CA VAL A 327 3.77 -17.62 -4.66
C VAL A 327 4.21 -17.80 -3.20
N HIS A 328 3.37 -17.36 -2.25
CA HIS A 328 3.64 -17.54 -0.82
C HIS A 328 3.84 -19.02 -0.46
N LYS A 329 2.92 -19.90 -0.90
CA LYS A 329 3.02 -21.34 -0.62
C LYS A 329 4.35 -21.91 -1.12
N THR A 330 4.80 -21.50 -2.31
CA THR A 330 6.06 -21.98 -2.91
C THR A 330 7.26 -21.56 -2.05
N SER A 331 7.38 -20.29 -1.70
CA SER A 331 8.45 -19.77 -0.83
C SER A 331 8.41 -20.38 0.58
N PHE A 332 7.21 -20.48 1.16
CA PHE A 332 6.99 -21.09 2.47
C PHE A 332 7.45 -22.57 2.51
N ASP A 333 7.18 -23.34 1.46
CA ASP A 333 7.58 -24.75 1.38
C ASP A 333 9.11 -24.92 1.32
N VAL A 334 9.82 -23.99 0.66
CA VAL A 334 11.29 -23.96 0.64
C VAL A 334 11.84 -23.64 2.03
N ILE A 335 11.31 -22.58 2.68
CA ILE A 335 11.71 -22.21 4.05
C ILE A 335 11.46 -23.36 5.02
N ALA A 336 10.29 -24.01 4.96
CA ALA A 336 9.94 -25.14 5.82
C ALA A 336 10.96 -26.28 5.71
N LYS A 337 11.33 -26.65 4.48
CA LYS A 337 12.35 -27.69 4.23
C LYS A 337 13.73 -27.28 4.76
N GLY A 338 14.11 -26.03 4.54
CA GLY A 338 15.38 -25.47 4.99
C GLY A 338 15.51 -25.46 6.50
N LEU A 339 14.52 -24.88 7.20
CA LEU A 339 14.50 -24.81 8.68
C LEU A 339 14.46 -26.20 9.33
N LYS A 340 13.71 -27.15 8.76
CA LYS A 340 13.67 -28.54 9.23
C LYS A 340 15.04 -29.21 9.05
N ARG A 341 15.70 -29.03 7.91
CA ARG A 341 17.06 -29.55 7.64
C ARG A 341 18.11 -29.04 8.64
N LEU A 342 17.96 -27.79 9.09
CA LEU A 342 18.86 -27.18 10.06
C LEU A 342 18.47 -27.50 11.54
N GLY A 343 17.39 -28.23 11.77
CA GLY A 343 16.89 -28.57 13.10
C GLY A 343 16.30 -27.39 13.89
N ILE A 344 15.96 -26.29 13.18
CA ILE A 344 15.35 -25.10 13.79
C ILE A 344 13.86 -25.35 14.09
N ILE A 345 13.19 -26.12 13.21
CA ILE A 345 11.81 -26.58 13.42
C ILE A 345 11.74 -28.11 13.32
N LYS A 346 10.74 -28.69 13.99
CA LYS A 346 10.40 -30.11 13.87
C LYS A 346 9.26 -30.32 12.87
N GLU A 347 8.24 -29.47 12.95
CA GLU A 347 7.05 -29.57 12.15
C GLU A 347 6.81 -28.32 11.29
N LYS A 348 6.18 -28.52 10.13
CA LYS A 348 5.90 -27.45 9.16
C LYS A 348 5.05 -26.31 9.75
N SER A 349 4.17 -26.60 10.70
CA SER A 349 3.35 -25.62 11.41
C SER A 349 4.15 -24.58 12.18
N GLU A 350 5.40 -24.90 12.54
CA GLU A 350 6.27 -24.02 13.31
C GLU A 350 6.94 -22.93 12.44
N VAL A 351 6.88 -23.03 11.12
CA VAL A 351 7.49 -22.05 10.17
C VAL A 351 7.00 -20.64 10.46
N LYS A 352 5.71 -20.45 10.79
CA LYS A 352 5.14 -19.13 11.09
C LYS A 352 5.80 -18.41 12.27
N LYS A 353 6.53 -19.10 13.11
CA LYS A 353 7.33 -18.49 14.20
C LYS A 353 8.53 -17.72 13.65
N TYR A 354 9.04 -18.11 12.48
CA TYR A 354 10.25 -17.58 11.86
C TYR A 354 10.00 -16.89 10.53
N PHE A 355 8.85 -17.12 9.89
CA PHE A 355 8.37 -16.46 8.69
C PHE A 355 6.88 -16.10 8.87
N PRO A 356 6.58 -14.99 9.57
CA PRO A 356 5.21 -14.65 9.99
C PRO A 356 4.39 -13.87 8.97
N HIS A 357 5.00 -13.33 7.90
CA HIS A 357 4.34 -12.45 6.93
C HIS A 357 4.08 -13.11 5.57
N GLY A 358 3.38 -12.41 4.68
CA GLY A 358 3.20 -12.79 3.28
C GLY A 358 4.50 -12.71 2.49
N THR A 359 4.52 -13.29 1.30
CA THR A 359 5.71 -13.22 0.42
C THR A 359 5.59 -12.10 -0.61
N SER A 360 4.39 -11.53 -0.79
CA SER A 360 4.14 -10.61 -1.89
C SER A 360 2.97 -9.69 -1.60
N HIS A 361 3.05 -8.48 -2.11
CA HIS A 361 1.96 -7.53 -2.26
C HIS A 361 2.05 -6.81 -3.60
N TYR A 362 1.00 -6.11 -4.01
CA TYR A 362 1.05 -5.24 -5.18
C TYR A 362 1.91 -4.00 -4.86
N LEU A 363 2.54 -3.46 -5.89
CA LEU A 363 3.40 -2.29 -5.82
C LEU A 363 3.00 -1.28 -6.92
N GLY A 364 2.99 0.01 -6.61
CA GLY A 364 2.62 1.03 -7.59
C GLY A 364 2.63 2.45 -7.03
N LEU A 365 1.46 3.09 -6.98
CA LEU A 365 1.29 4.42 -6.36
C LEU A 365 1.39 4.37 -4.82
N ASP A 366 1.18 3.21 -4.24
CA ASP A 366 1.45 2.92 -2.83
C ASP A 366 2.40 1.73 -2.75
N VAL A 367 3.19 1.62 -1.66
CA VAL A 367 4.04 0.46 -1.40
C VAL A 367 3.18 -0.81 -1.28
N HIS A 368 2.08 -0.75 -0.54
CA HIS A 368 1.03 -1.77 -0.54
C HIS A 368 -0.10 -1.31 -1.46
N ASP A 369 0.11 -1.47 -2.78
CA ASP A 369 -0.80 -0.94 -3.79
C ASP A 369 -2.13 -1.69 -3.85
N ALA A 370 -3.14 -1.01 -4.38
CA ALA A 370 -4.46 -1.56 -4.60
C ALA A 370 -4.46 -2.68 -5.65
N GLY A 371 -5.26 -3.71 -5.43
CA GLY A 371 -5.41 -4.82 -6.37
C GLY A 371 -6.50 -5.80 -5.94
N THR A 372 -6.92 -6.64 -6.87
CA THR A 372 -8.08 -7.54 -6.68
C THR A 372 -7.73 -8.83 -5.93
N TYR A 373 -6.46 -9.18 -5.83
CA TYR A 373 -5.97 -10.50 -5.39
C TYR A 373 -6.45 -11.68 -6.26
N ASP A 374 -6.98 -11.37 -7.43
CA ASP A 374 -7.29 -12.35 -8.49
C ASP A 374 -5.99 -12.92 -9.10
N PRO A 375 -6.07 -13.96 -9.95
CA PRO A 375 -4.90 -14.43 -10.68
C PRO A 375 -4.19 -13.33 -11.46
N PHE A 376 -2.85 -13.33 -11.37
CA PHE A 376 -2.01 -12.31 -11.98
C PHE A 376 -2.22 -12.19 -13.48
N LYS A 377 -2.15 -10.96 -13.95
CA LYS A 377 -2.25 -10.59 -15.38
C LYS A 377 -0.91 -10.06 -15.88
N HIS A 378 -0.78 -9.99 -17.18
CA HIS A 378 0.35 -9.27 -17.80
C HIS A 378 0.41 -7.82 -17.30
N ASN A 379 1.61 -7.33 -16.99
CA ASN A 379 1.87 -6.01 -16.39
C ASN A 379 1.38 -5.83 -14.93
N THR A 380 1.07 -6.90 -14.22
CA THR A 380 0.99 -6.85 -12.75
C THR A 380 2.40 -6.72 -12.18
N LEU A 381 2.60 -5.82 -11.20
CA LEU A 381 3.85 -5.66 -10.46
C LEU A 381 3.62 -6.03 -8.99
N ILE A 382 4.50 -6.90 -8.47
CA ILE A 382 4.44 -7.39 -7.09
C ILE A 382 5.83 -7.42 -6.48
N THR A 383 5.90 -7.42 -5.13
CA THR A 383 7.12 -7.81 -4.41
C THR A 383 7.25 -9.32 -4.31
N VAL A 384 8.48 -9.83 -4.15
CA VAL A 384 8.77 -11.20 -3.70
C VAL A 384 9.83 -11.13 -2.61
N GLU A 385 9.37 -11.27 -1.35
CA GLU A 385 10.09 -10.87 -0.13
C GLU A 385 10.12 -11.93 0.98
N PRO A 386 10.45 -13.19 0.74
CA PRO A 386 10.54 -14.15 1.83
C PRO A 386 11.60 -13.74 2.85
N GLY A 387 11.35 -14.06 4.14
CA GLY A 387 12.29 -13.78 5.21
C GLY A 387 12.32 -14.87 6.28
N ILE A 388 13.43 -14.94 7.02
CA ILE A 388 13.60 -15.77 8.22
C ILE A 388 14.11 -14.88 9.33
N TYR A 389 13.41 -14.88 10.47
CA TYR A 389 13.70 -14.07 11.64
C TYR A 389 13.79 -14.97 12.86
N ILE A 390 14.96 -15.00 13.51
CA ILE A 390 15.23 -15.88 14.67
C ILE A 390 15.58 -15.00 15.88
N PRO A 391 14.60 -14.46 16.59
CA PRO A 391 14.86 -13.67 17.79
C PRO A 391 15.61 -14.45 18.85
N GLU A 392 16.25 -13.74 19.78
CA GLU A 392 16.82 -14.33 20.99
C GLU A 392 15.73 -15.11 21.76
N ASN A 393 16.16 -16.17 22.41
CA ASN A 393 15.29 -17.09 23.15
C ASN A 393 14.28 -17.87 22.28
N SER A 394 14.48 -17.90 20.96
CA SER A 394 13.74 -18.80 20.08
C SER A 394 13.97 -20.26 20.49
N PRO A 395 12.96 -21.17 20.35
CA PRO A 395 13.07 -22.56 20.76
C PRO A 395 13.91 -23.41 19.82
N CYS A 396 15.14 -22.93 19.52
CA CYS A 396 16.14 -23.60 18.69
C CYS A 396 17.55 -23.38 19.27
N ASP A 397 18.58 -23.98 18.66
CA ASP A 397 19.95 -23.81 19.08
C ASP A 397 20.34 -22.30 19.08
N PRO A 398 20.90 -21.77 20.19
CA PRO A 398 21.32 -20.36 20.31
C PRO A 398 22.24 -19.84 19.22
N LYS A 399 22.98 -20.70 18.52
CA LYS A 399 23.82 -20.30 17.40
C LYS A 399 23.05 -19.65 16.24
N TRP A 400 21.72 -19.78 16.19
CA TRP A 400 20.85 -19.19 15.19
C TRP A 400 20.23 -17.87 15.65
N TRP A 401 20.26 -17.56 16.94
CA TRP A 401 19.61 -16.36 17.47
C TRP A 401 20.23 -15.07 16.92
N GLY A 402 19.38 -14.06 16.76
CA GLY A 402 19.76 -12.77 16.19
C GLY A 402 19.97 -12.77 14.68
N ILE A 403 19.74 -13.90 13.99
CA ILE A 403 19.80 -13.94 12.52
C ILE A 403 18.43 -13.54 11.97
N ALA A 404 18.38 -12.41 11.29
CA ALA A 404 17.23 -11.92 10.55
C ALA A 404 17.64 -11.66 9.09
N ILE A 405 16.94 -12.26 8.15
CA ILE A 405 17.25 -12.14 6.72
C ILE A 405 15.95 -12.03 5.96
N ARG A 406 15.79 -10.93 5.19
CA ARG A 406 14.81 -10.75 4.12
C ARG A 406 15.54 -10.39 2.85
N ILE A 407 15.11 -10.96 1.73
CA ILE A 407 15.58 -10.62 0.39
C ILE A 407 14.34 -10.35 -0.43
N GLU A 408 14.27 -9.14 -0.98
CA GLU A 408 13.09 -8.66 -1.68
C GLU A 408 13.44 -8.01 -3.00
N ASP A 409 12.64 -8.31 -4.00
CA ASP A 409 12.70 -7.71 -5.31
C ASP A 409 11.32 -7.40 -5.86
N ASP A 410 11.28 -6.37 -6.71
CA ASP A 410 10.12 -5.93 -7.46
C ASP A 410 10.01 -6.70 -8.78
N ILE A 411 8.95 -7.47 -8.92
CA ILE A 411 8.78 -8.44 -10.00
C ILE A 411 7.64 -8.04 -10.92
N LEU A 412 7.98 -7.72 -12.16
CA LEU A 412 7.01 -7.47 -13.23
C LEU A 412 6.59 -8.79 -13.88
N ILE A 413 5.30 -9.08 -13.86
CA ILE A 413 4.72 -10.28 -14.45
C ILE A 413 4.44 -10.04 -15.93
N THR A 414 5.02 -10.88 -16.79
CA THR A 414 4.84 -10.78 -18.25
C THR A 414 4.42 -12.11 -18.86
N GLU A 415 3.94 -12.09 -20.12
CA GLU A 415 3.61 -13.30 -20.86
C GLU A 415 4.82 -14.25 -21.05
N SER A 416 6.02 -13.68 -21.10
CA SER A 416 7.27 -14.46 -21.23
C SER A 416 7.85 -14.92 -19.89
N GLY A 417 7.17 -14.59 -18.76
CA GLY A 417 7.58 -14.92 -17.40
C GLY A 417 7.88 -13.67 -16.57
N PRO A 418 8.31 -13.86 -15.31
CA PRO A 418 8.61 -12.78 -14.38
C PRO A 418 9.93 -12.07 -14.76
N ILE A 419 9.94 -10.74 -14.62
CA ILE A 419 11.13 -9.90 -14.79
C ILE A 419 11.46 -9.26 -13.44
N ASN A 420 12.64 -9.52 -12.91
CA ASN A 420 13.16 -8.86 -11.72
C ASN A 420 13.68 -7.46 -12.09
N LEU A 421 12.98 -6.41 -11.65
CA LEU A 421 13.31 -5.01 -11.97
C LEU A 421 14.41 -4.44 -11.06
N SER A 422 14.60 -5.00 -9.86
CA SER A 422 15.61 -4.60 -8.86
C SER A 422 16.92 -5.41 -8.94
N SER A 423 17.10 -6.19 -9.99
CA SER A 423 18.26 -7.10 -10.18
C SER A 423 19.62 -6.41 -10.20
N PHE A 424 19.69 -5.08 -10.31
CA PHE A 424 20.94 -4.32 -10.19
C PHE A 424 21.55 -4.44 -8.78
N ALA A 425 20.76 -4.57 -7.72
CA ALA A 425 21.22 -4.85 -6.38
C ALA A 425 21.52 -6.36 -6.23
N PRO A 426 22.75 -6.77 -5.97
CA PRO A 426 23.13 -8.19 -5.90
C PRO A 426 22.41 -8.91 -4.76
N ARG A 427 22.12 -10.21 -4.99
CA ARG A 427 21.45 -11.09 -4.02
C ARG A 427 22.26 -12.31 -3.63
N LYS A 428 23.27 -12.70 -4.42
CA LYS A 428 24.11 -13.86 -4.10
C LYS A 428 25.19 -13.46 -3.11
N LEU A 429 25.51 -14.37 -2.20
CA LEU A 429 26.49 -14.15 -1.13
C LEU A 429 27.83 -13.66 -1.66
N ASP A 430 28.36 -14.28 -2.68
CA ASP A 430 29.66 -13.95 -3.30
C ASP A 430 29.62 -12.60 -4.04
N GLU A 431 28.50 -12.27 -4.69
CA GLU A 431 28.31 -10.99 -5.36
C GLU A 431 28.23 -9.84 -4.34
N ILE A 432 27.53 -10.04 -3.21
CA ILE A 432 27.43 -9.07 -2.09
C ILE A 432 28.81 -8.85 -1.49
N GLU A 433 29.51 -9.92 -1.07
CA GLU A 433 30.85 -9.81 -0.47
C GLU A 433 31.87 -9.16 -1.42
N LYS A 434 31.70 -9.36 -2.75
CA LYS A 434 32.52 -8.70 -3.77
C LYS A 434 32.23 -7.21 -3.82
N VAL A 435 30.95 -6.77 -3.91
CA VAL A 435 30.60 -5.35 -3.95
C VAL A 435 31.04 -4.65 -2.67
N MET A 436 30.88 -5.29 -1.52
CA MET A 436 31.35 -4.74 -0.23
C MET A 436 32.87 -4.58 -0.14
N SER A 437 33.64 -5.24 -1.01
CA SER A 437 35.08 -5.04 -1.11
C SER A 437 35.52 -3.91 -2.05
N GLU A 438 34.58 -3.30 -2.76
CA GLU A 438 34.84 -2.17 -3.65
C GLU A 438 34.91 -0.87 -2.85
N LYS A 439 35.62 0.14 -3.36
CA LYS A 439 35.69 1.46 -2.74
C LYS A 439 34.37 2.20 -2.87
N SER A 440 33.93 2.79 -1.77
CA SER A 440 32.81 3.73 -1.79
C SER A 440 33.26 5.10 -2.27
N VAL A 441 32.38 5.80 -2.97
CA VAL A 441 32.56 7.22 -3.28
C VAL A 441 32.52 8.09 -2.02
N LEU A 442 31.97 7.56 -0.92
CA LEU A 442 31.86 8.22 0.38
C LEU A 442 33.12 8.08 1.24
N ASP A 443 34.07 7.21 0.90
CA ASP A 443 35.33 7.01 1.67
C ASP A 443 36.14 8.29 1.85
N SER A 444 35.97 9.25 0.94
CA SER A 444 36.61 10.58 1.03
C SER A 444 35.74 11.68 1.63
N PHE A 445 34.51 11.35 2.00
CA PHE A 445 33.54 12.29 2.58
C PHE A 445 33.66 12.31 4.09
N VAL A 446 34.56 13.16 4.61
CA VAL A 446 34.85 13.26 6.04
C VAL A 446 34.20 14.53 6.58
N LEU A 447 33.33 14.39 7.56
CA LEU A 447 32.75 15.50 8.32
C LEU A 447 33.54 15.75 9.61
N PRO A 448 33.56 17.00 10.14
CA PRO A 448 34.15 17.29 11.45
C PRO A 448 33.48 16.46 12.56
N GLU A 449 34.29 16.03 13.53
CA GLU A 449 33.75 15.47 14.76
C GLU A 449 32.99 16.54 15.56
N LEU A 450 31.92 16.11 16.22
CA LEU A 450 31.13 16.98 17.08
C LEU A 450 31.60 16.79 18.53
N ASP A 451 32.29 17.77 19.07
CA ASP A 451 32.74 17.82 20.48
C ASP A 451 31.60 18.32 21.37
N PHE A 452 30.70 17.44 21.84
CA PHE A 452 29.65 17.75 22.82
C PHE A 452 29.78 16.89 24.07
#